data_b4e8618ee48efe6624e129c2ce461ebf
#
_entry.id   b4e8618ee48efe6624e129c2ce461ebf
#
_cell.length_a   1.000
_cell.length_b   1.000
_cell.length_c   1.000
_cell.angle_alpha   90.00
_cell.angle_beta   90.00
_cell.angle_gamma   90.00
#
_symmetry.space_group_name_H-M   'P 1'
#
loop_
_entity.id
_entity.type
_entity.pdbx_description
1 polymer ?
#
loop_
_entity_poly.entity_id
_entity_poly.type
_entity_poly.pdbx_seq_one_letter_code
_entity_poly.pdbx_strand_id
1 'polypeptide(L)'
;MLRQIKVAVLFVLVAFSLMMEGTPDANADSKLPDPIKAGVAEKLFRLDCGRSLANDESVWTPGENAGRSIEFSSTCWLIKHGSEWLLWDAGVPEAALNDPRGWSTLPKLIVYHLDKTLTDQLAEIGLKPRDIARVAISHTHGDHIGNVGLFPNSTILMQQAEYSWIHSLNGPNDDVNQLMALARKLLGTPKNLQLIDGDTDVFGDGSVTLISTPGHTPGHQSLLVHLKNSGFIILSGDVVHSEENFEKNIVPSLNTNKTESIASMEKIRQLIAIYKATLFINHDKKQTDKLKLLPAFYD
;
A
#
# COMPACT_ATOMS: atom_id res chain seq x y z
N MET A 1 -48.25 -20.72 69.69
CA MET A 1 -47.15 -19.78 69.95
C MET A 1 -46.20 -19.82 68.78
N LEU A 2 -46.42 -18.99 67.76
CA LEU A 2 -45.51 -18.86 66.57
C LEU A 2 -44.70 -17.57 66.78
N ARG A 3 -43.39 -17.75 66.91
CA ARG A 3 -42.40 -16.63 66.89
C ARG A 3 -42.15 -16.23 65.45
N GLN A 4 -42.47 -14.99 65.10
CA GLN A 4 -42.08 -14.36 63.85
C GLN A 4 -40.63 -13.92 63.94
N ILE A 5 -39.81 -14.42 63.02
CA ILE A 5 -38.42 -13.95 62.82
C ILE A 5 -38.49 -12.84 61.75
N LYS A 6 -38.18 -11.61 62.18
CA LYS A 6 -37.98 -10.48 61.26
C LYS A 6 -36.58 -10.59 60.69
N VAL A 7 -36.50 -10.80 59.38
CA VAL A 7 -35.22 -10.68 58.63
C VAL A 7 -35.10 -9.23 58.20
N ALA A 8 -34.08 -8.55 58.69
CA ALA A 8 -33.70 -7.21 58.24
C ALA A 8 -32.83 -7.38 56.98
N VAL A 9 -33.32 -6.89 55.84
CA VAL A 9 -32.55 -6.81 54.61
C VAL A 9 -31.77 -5.50 54.64
N LEU A 10 -30.47 -5.62 54.80
CA LEU A 10 -29.53 -4.47 54.71
C LEU A 10 -29.22 -4.20 53.23
N PHE A 11 -29.75 -3.11 52.67
CA PHE A 11 -29.35 -2.63 51.33
C PHE A 11 -27.97 -1.97 51.46
N VAL A 12 -26.94 -2.65 50.94
CA VAL A 12 -25.63 -2.04 50.69
C VAL A 12 -25.71 -1.37 49.33
N LEU A 13 -25.79 -0.05 49.31
CA LEU A 13 -25.59 0.79 48.13
C LEU A 13 -24.09 0.76 47.79
N VAL A 14 -23.71 -0.07 46.80
CA VAL A 14 -22.39 0.02 46.18
C VAL A 14 -22.49 1.14 45.13
N ALA A 15 -21.93 2.28 45.43
CA ALA A 15 -21.70 3.35 44.47
C ALA A 15 -20.64 2.88 43.49
N PHE A 16 -21.06 2.45 42.27
CA PHE A 16 -20.16 2.26 41.14
C PHE A 16 -19.74 3.66 40.68
N SER A 17 -18.57 4.10 41.13
CA SER A 17 -17.84 5.21 40.49
C SER A 17 -17.41 4.71 39.09
N LEU A 18 -18.16 5.11 38.06
CA LEU A 18 -17.65 5.02 36.67
C LEU A 18 -16.43 5.94 36.58
N MET A 19 -15.24 5.38 36.72
CA MET A 19 -14.07 6.00 36.14
C MET A 19 -14.31 5.98 34.62
N MET A 20 -14.63 7.14 34.08
CA MET A 20 -14.48 7.41 32.65
C MET A 20 -12.99 7.25 32.35
N GLU A 21 -12.58 6.05 31.92
CA GLU A 21 -11.32 5.90 31.24
C GLU A 21 -11.41 6.83 30.03
N GLY A 22 -10.58 7.88 30.07
CA GLY A 22 -10.46 8.80 28.95
C GLY A 22 -10.21 8.00 27.69
N THR A 23 -11.06 8.21 26.68
CA THR A 23 -10.75 7.79 25.33
C THR A 23 -9.32 8.22 25.02
N PRO A 24 -8.42 7.33 24.57
CA PRO A 24 -7.08 7.76 24.18
C PRO A 24 -7.25 8.90 23.19
N ASP A 25 -6.54 9.99 23.45
CA ASP A 25 -6.49 11.17 22.60
C ASP A 25 -6.14 10.69 21.17
N ALA A 26 -7.10 10.80 20.25
CA ALA A 26 -6.92 10.48 18.84
C ALA A 26 -5.92 11.44 18.14
N ASN A 27 -5.25 12.29 18.92
CA ASN A 27 -4.27 13.30 18.50
C ASN A 27 -2.85 13.03 19.00
N ALA A 28 -2.52 11.80 19.42
CA ALA A 28 -1.14 11.44 19.66
C ALA A 28 -0.39 11.38 18.33
N ASP A 29 0.33 12.48 18.00
CA ASP A 29 1.34 12.61 16.94
C ASP A 29 0.99 11.98 15.58
N SER A 30 -0.07 12.45 14.90
CA SER A 30 -0.21 12.15 13.49
C SER A 30 0.90 12.90 12.74
N LYS A 31 1.88 12.17 12.21
CA LYS A 31 2.93 12.69 11.32
C LYS A 31 2.36 13.12 9.95
N LEU A 32 1.05 13.30 9.86
CA LEU A 32 0.34 13.74 8.67
C LEU A 32 0.53 15.25 8.49
N PRO A 33 0.78 15.72 7.27
CA PRO A 33 1.00 17.13 7.01
C PRO A 33 -0.27 17.95 7.24
N ASP A 34 -0.10 19.16 7.73
CA ASP A 34 -1.16 20.17 7.70
C ASP A 34 -1.48 20.50 6.23
N PRO A 35 -2.71 20.28 5.73
CA PRO A 35 -3.03 20.47 4.31
C PRO A 35 -2.84 21.91 3.81
N ILE A 36 -2.78 22.89 4.72
CA ILE A 36 -2.57 24.31 4.40
C ILE A 36 -1.07 24.66 4.28
N LYS A 37 -0.21 23.91 5.00
CA LYS A 37 1.23 24.21 5.12
C LYS A 37 2.11 23.22 4.40
N ALA A 38 1.53 22.13 3.87
CA ALA A 38 2.28 21.09 3.17
C ALA A 38 3.04 21.69 1.96
N GLY A 39 4.30 21.33 1.82
CA GLY A 39 5.08 21.56 0.61
C GLY A 39 4.46 20.88 -0.60
N VAL A 40 5.07 21.05 -1.77
CA VAL A 40 4.59 20.44 -3.01
C VAL A 40 5.73 19.70 -3.70
N ALA A 41 5.43 18.52 -4.22
CA ALA A 41 6.27 17.86 -5.21
C ALA A 41 6.05 18.52 -6.58
N GLU A 42 7.07 18.56 -7.42
CA GLU A 42 7.01 19.26 -8.71
C GLU A 42 6.27 18.43 -9.76
N LYS A 43 6.49 17.08 -9.77
CA LYS A 43 5.91 16.21 -10.79
C LYS A 43 5.64 14.83 -10.25
N LEU A 44 4.56 14.22 -10.73
CA LEU A 44 4.21 12.83 -10.52
C LEU A 44 3.97 12.17 -11.88
N PHE A 45 4.83 11.22 -12.25
CA PHE A 45 4.72 10.44 -13.47
C PHE A 45 4.20 9.05 -13.17
N ARG A 46 3.23 8.56 -13.95
CA ARG A 46 2.83 7.15 -13.96
C ARG A 46 3.71 6.37 -14.91
N LEU A 47 4.26 5.27 -14.45
CA LEU A 47 4.98 4.28 -15.22
C LEU A 47 4.09 3.04 -15.40
N ASP A 48 4.19 2.38 -16.54
CA ASP A 48 3.58 1.08 -16.77
C ASP A 48 4.51 0.00 -16.22
N CYS A 49 4.16 -0.55 -15.07
CA CYS A 49 4.98 -1.54 -14.38
C CYS A 49 4.45 -2.97 -14.53
N GLY A 50 3.56 -3.17 -15.47
CA GLY A 50 3.02 -4.46 -15.86
C GLY A 50 1.50 -4.51 -15.86
N ARG A 51 1.00 -5.62 -16.36
CA ARG A 51 -0.41 -6.02 -16.32
C ARG A 51 -0.50 -7.47 -15.92
N SER A 52 -1.61 -7.88 -15.36
CA SER A 52 -1.81 -9.28 -15.01
C SER A 52 -3.18 -9.77 -15.42
N LEU A 53 -3.27 -11.07 -15.69
CA LEU A 53 -4.51 -11.78 -15.87
C LEU A 53 -4.74 -12.70 -14.67
N ALA A 54 -5.77 -12.41 -13.90
CA ALA A 54 -6.25 -13.27 -12.83
C ALA A 54 -7.33 -14.21 -13.36
N ASN A 55 -7.22 -15.48 -13.02
CA ASN A 55 -8.09 -16.52 -13.58
C ASN A 55 -9.49 -16.55 -12.95
N ASP A 56 -9.64 -16.06 -11.74
CA ASP A 56 -10.89 -16.01 -11.01
C ASP A 56 -11.00 -14.72 -10.19
N GLU A 57 -11.84 -13.81 -10.64
CA GLU A 57 -12.06 -12.51 -10.02
C GLU A 57 -12.57 -12.62 -8.57
N SER A 58 -13.30 -13.69 -8.24
CA SER A 58 -13.86 -13.88 -6.89
C SER A 58 -12.80 -13.98 -5.79
N VAL A 59 -11.55 -14.23 -6.15
CA VAL A 59 -10.42 -14.19 -5.20
C VAL A 59 -10.16 -12.76 -4.72
N TRP A 60 -10.29 -11.77 -5.61
CA TRP A 60 -10.11 -10.34 -5.31
C TRP A 60 -11.42 -9.65 -4.93
N THR A 61 -12.56 -10.20 -5.38
CA THR A 61 -13.90 -9.69 -5.07
C THR A 61 -14.78 -10.83 -4.53
N PRO A 62 -14.51 -11.31 -3.30
CA PRO A 62 -15.23 -12.43 -2.72
C PRO A 62 -16.76 -12.25 -2.72
N GLY A 63 -17.45 -13.26 -3.26
CA GLY A 63 -18.91 -13.22 -3.42
C GLY A 63 -19.41 -12.75 -4.77
N GLU A 64 -18.52 -12.21 -5.61
CA GLU A 64 -18.85 -11.69 -6.94
C GLU A 64 -18.05 -12.44 -8.03
N ASN A 65 -18.64 -12.58 -9.23
CA ASN A 65 -17.94 -12.95 -10.47
C ASN A 65 -17.07 -14.22 -10.43
N ALA A 66 -17.49 -15.26 -9.69
CA ALA A 66 -16.75 -16.51 -9.61
C ALA A 66 -16.53 -17.15 -11.01
N GLY A 67 -15.28 -17.55 -11.27
CA GLY A 67 -14.85 -18.14 -12.54
C GLY A 67 -14.69 -17.14 -13.69
N ARG A 68 -14.88 -15.84 -13.47
CA ARG A 68 -14.60 -14.78 -14.46
C ARG A 68 -13.14 -14.36 -14.33
N SER A 69 -12.42 -14.34 -15.45
CA SER A 69 -11.07 -13.75 -15.48
C SER A 69 -11.16 -12.22 -15.44
N ILE A 70 -10.17 -11.59 -14.81
CA ILE A 70 -10.02 -10.13 -14.77
C ILE A 70 -8.59 -9.72 -15.08
N GLU A 71 -8.44 -8.62 -15.83
CA GLU A 71 -7.15 -7.96 -16.02
C GLU A 71 -6.95 -6.88 -14.97
N PHE A 72 -5.74 -6.86 -14.39
CA PHE A 72 -5.25 -5.81 -13.50
C PHE A 72 -4.10 -5.06 -14.15
N SER A 73 -3.97 -3.77 -13.83
CA SER A 73 -2.75 -2.99 -14.04
C SER A 73 -1.77 -3.18 -12.88
N SER A 74 -0.49 -2.95 -13.12
CA SER A 74 0.51 -2.70 -12.09
C SER A 74 1.20 -1.39 -12.41
N THR A 75 1.12 -0.40 -11.51
CA THR A 75 1.65 0.93 -11.74
C THR A 75 2.81 1.22 -10.80
N CYS A 76 3.85 1.86 -11.31
CA CYS A 76 4.84 2.53 -10.49
C CYS A 76 4.69 4.05 -10.66
N TRP A 77 5.19 4.80 -9.72
CA TRP A 77 5.11 6.25 -9.81
C TRP A 77 6.45 6.89 -9.51
N LEU A 78 6.81 7.85 -10.33
CA LEU A 78 8.05 8.59 -10.17
C LEU A 78 7.75 10.02 -9.76
N ILE A 79 8.29 10.42 -8.63
CA ILE A 79 8.04 11.72 -8.00
C ILE A 79 9.32 12.57 -8.09
N LYS A 80 9.18 13.79 -8.60
CA LYS A 80 10.24 14.80 -8.57
C LYS A 80 10.04 15.71 -7.37
N HIS A 81 11.07 15.82 -6.53
CA HIS A 81 11.10 16.75 -5.40
C HIS A 81 12.47 17.40 -5.25
N GLY A 82 12.55 18.70 -5.45
CA GLY A 82 13.81 19.45 -5.43
C GLY A 82 14.84 18.85 -6.39
N SER A 83 15.98 18.42 -5.88
CA SER A 83 17.02 17.73 -6.67
C SER A 83 16.83 16.21 -6.74
N GLU A 84 15.92 15.64 -5.95
CA GLU A 84 15.76 14.20 -5.78
C GLU A 84 14.64 13.61 -6.65
N TRP A 85 14.78 12.31 -6.93
CA TRP A 85 13.76 11.45 -7.49
C TRP A 85 13.41 10.33 -6.52
N LEU A 86 12.11 10.17 -6.25
CA LEU A 86 11.54 9.05 -5.50
C LEU A 86 10.77 8.15 -6.45
N LEU A 87 11.06 6.87 -6.43
CA LEU A 87 10.25 5.86 -7.10
C LEU A 87 9.32 5.20 -6.06
N TRP A 88 8.04 5.14 -6.37
CA TRP A 88 7.04 4.39 -5.63
C TRP A 88 6.75 3.08 -6.33
N ASP A 89 7.06 1.98 -5.69
CA ASP A 89 7.08 0.61 -6.18
C ASP A 89 8.03 0.40 -7.38
N ALA A 90 8.43 -0.83 -7.60
CA ALA A 90 9.40 -1.21 -8.63
C ALA A 90 8.85 -2.26 -9.61
N GLY A 91 7.55 -2.53 -9.56
CA GLY A 91 6.80 -3.28 -10.56
C GLY A 91 7.16 -4.75 -10.70
N VAL A 92 6.61 -5.34 -11.74
CA VAL A 92 6.88 -6.72 -12.19
C VAL A 92 8.34 -6.84 -12.62
N PRO A 93 9.05 -7.94 -12.30
CA PRO A 93 10.44 -8.13 -12.72
C PRO A 93 10.65 -7.96 -14.22
N GLU A 94 11.67 -7.21 -14.65
CA GLU A 94 11.99 -7.01 -16.08
C GLU A 94 12.22 -8.34 -16.84
N ALA A 95 12.56 -9.40 -16.13
CA ALA A 95 12.64 -10.75 -16.71
C ALA A 95 11.32 -11.26 -17.31
N ALA A 96 10.18 -10.66 -16.95
CA ALA A 96 8.86 -10.98 -17.52
C ALA A 96 8.69 -10.48 -18.97
N LEU A 97 9.45 -9.47 -19.41
CA LEU A 97 9.26 -8.79 -20.70
C LEU A 97 9.26 -9.75 -21.90
N ASN A 98 10.12 -10.75 -21.90
CA ASN A 98 10.31 -11.64 -23.04
C ASN A 98 9.81 -13.07 -22.78
N ASP A 99 9.11 -13.32 -21.69
CA ASP A 99 8.51 -14.64 -21.44
C ASP A 99 7.05 -14.65 -21.96
N PRO A 100 6.78 -15.38 -23.07
CA PRO A 100 5.42 -15.43 -23.62
C PRO A 100 4.42 -16.10 -22.66
N ARG A 101 4.91 -16.85 -21.67
CA ARG A 101 4.06 -17.46 -20.63
C ARG A 101 3.76 -16.48 -19.50
N GLY A 102 4.41 -15.32 -19.50
CA GLY A 102 4.39 -14.36 -18.41
C GLY A 102 5.21 -14.82 -17.21
N TRP A 103 5.17 -14.00 -16.17
CA TRP A 103 5.83 -14.27 -14.89
C TRP A 103 4.80 -14.47 -13.79
N SER A 104 5.00 -15.48 -12.95
CA SER A 104 4.16 -15.71 -11.77
C SER A 104 4.83 -16.67 -10.79
N THR A 105 4.53 -16.49 -9.49
CA THR A 105 4.79 -17.51 -8.46
C THR A 105 3.56 -18.38 -8.19
N LEU A 106 2.38 -17.91 -8.56
CA LEU A 106 1.09 -18.59 -8.41
C LEU A 106 0.37 -18.68 -9.77
N PRO A 107 0.92 -19.39 -10.77
CA PRO A 107 0.44 -19.33 -12.16
C PRO A 107 -0.98 -19.86 -12.38
N LYS A 108 -1.52 -20.62 -11.43
CA LYS A 108 -2.93 -21.03 -11.44
C LYS A 108 -3.88 -19.91 -11.02
N LEU A 109 -3.36 -18.89 -10.36
CA LEU A 109 -4.13 -17.79 -9.80
C LEU A 109 -4.00 -16.54 -10.66
N ILE A 110 -2.76 -16.09 -10.93
CA ILE A 110 -2.45 -14.85 -11.62
C ILE A 110 -1.15 -14.96 -12.41
N VAL A 111 -1.14 -14.39 -13.61
CA VAL A 111 0.05 -14.31 -14.48
C VAL A 111 0.29 -12.86 -14.87
N TYR A 112 1.51 -12.41 -14.71
CA TYR A 112 1.96 -11.05 -15.00
C TYR A 112 2.68 -10.97 -16.34
N HIS A 113 2.45 -9.89 -17.05
CA HIS A 113 3.13 -9.55 -18.30
C HIS A 113 3.70 -8.13 -18.21
N LEU A 114 4.79 -7.90 -18.92
CA LEU A 114 5.44 -6.60 -18.98
C LEU A 114 5.62 -6.23 -20.45
N ASP A 115 5.18 -5.05 -20.85
CA ASP A 115 5.28 -4.57 -22.23
C ASP A 115 6.50 -3.66 -22.44
N LYS A 116 7.02 -3.05 -21.37
CA LYS A 116 8.19 -2.17 -21.36
C LYS A 116 8.93 -2.24 -20.04
N THR A 117 10.26 -2.22 -20.06
CA THR A 117 11.04 -2.24 -18.83
C THR A 117 10.92 -0.93 -18.06
N LEU A 118 11.10 -0.98 -16.75
CA LEU A 118 11.21 0.21 -15.90
C LEU A 118 12.42 1.07 -16.33
N THR A 119 13.53 0.41 -16.67
CA THR A 119 14.75 1.05 -17.15
C THR A 119 14.53 1.84 -18.45
N ASP A 120 13.79 1.28 -19.42
CA ASP A 120 13.48 1.97 -20.68
C ASP A 120 12.58 3.19 -20.44
N GLN A 121 11.60 3.06 -19.56
CA GLN A 121 10.71 4.17 -19.23
C GLN A 121 11.46 5.32 -18.53
N LEU A 122 12.37 5.04 -17.60
CA LEU A 122 13.23 6.05 -17.02
C LEU A 122 14.08 6.77 -18.09
N ALA A 123 14.60 6.02 -19.07
CA ALA A 123 15.41 6.57 -20.15
C ALA A 123 14.63 7.55 -21.06
N GLU A 124 13.30 7.39 -21.22
CA GLU A 124 12.45 8.32 -21.99
C GLU A 124 12.50 9.76 -21.46
N ILE A 125 12.71 9.93 -20.16
CA ILE A 125 12.83 11.23 -19.51
C ILE A 125 14.28 11.56 -19.09
N GLY A 126 15.24 10.84 -19.69
CA GLY A 126 16.67 11.08 -19.51
C GLY A 126 17.24 10.59 -18.19
N LEU A 127 16.54 9.71 -17.46
CA LEU A 127 16.98 9.15 -16.19
C LEU A 127 17.55 7.75 -16.35
N LYS A 128 18.34 7.35 -15.37
CA LYS A 128 18.88 6.01 -15.19
C LYS A 128 18.53 5.53 -13.78
N PRO A 129 18.52 4.24 -13.48
CA PRO A 129 18.26 3.75 -12.11
C PRO A 129 19.15 4.40 -11.04
N ARG A 130 20.39 4.73 -11.36
CA ARG A 130 21.32 5.40 -10.43
C ARG A 130 20.92 6.84 -10.05
N ASP A 131 20.02 7.46 -10.80
CA ASP A 131 19.56 8.84 -10.56
C ASP A 131 18.38 8.87 -9.57
N ILE A 132 17.85 7.68 -9.20
CA ILE A 132 16.78 7.52 -8.22
C ILE A 132 17.40 7.51 -6.82
N ALA A 133 17.11 8.54 -6.03
CA ALA A 133 17.65 8.68 -4.68
C ALA A 133 16.95 7.76 -3.68
N ARG A 134 15.65 7.55 -3.84
CA ARG A 134 14.80 6.79 -2.93
C ARG A 134 13.88 5.85 -3.70
N VAL A 135 13.65 4.65 -3.16
CA VAL A 135 12.59 3.75 -3.60
C VAL A 135 11.71 3.44 -2.39
N ALA A 136 10.47 3.87 -2.43
CA ALA A 136 9.48 3.53 -1.41
C ALA A 136 8.64 2.36 -1.90
N ILE A 137 8.46 1.36 -1.07
CA ILE A 137 7.79 0.11 -1.40
C ILE A 137 6.47 0.06 -0.64
N SER A 138 5.35 -0.11 -1.37
CA SER A 138 4.04 -0.25 -0.73
C SER A 138 3.98 -1.51 0.14
N HIS A 139 4.44 -2.62 -0.39
CA HIS A 139 4.56 -3.92 0.27
C HIS A 139 5.44 -4.87 -0.56
N THR A 140 5.63 -6.11 -0.12
CA THR A 140 6.65 -6.99 -0.68
C THR A 140 6.14 -8.07 -1.63
N HIS A 141 4.95 -7.92 -2.24
CA HIS A 141 4.57 -8.80 -3.35
C HIS A 141 5.44 -8.53 -4.59
N GLY A 142 5.58 -9.55 -5.42
CA GLY A 142 6.58 -9.57 -6.49
C GLY A 142 6.36 -8.55 -7.59
N ASP A 143 5.14 -8.10 -7.81
CA ASP A 143 4.76 -7.06 -8.78
C ASP A 143 4.90 -5.63 -8.24
N HIS A 144 5.36 -5.48 -6.99
CA HIS A 144 5.71 -4.19 -6.36
C HIS A 144 7.22 -4.05 -6.14
N ILE A 145 7.94 -5.16 -5.96
CA ILE A 145 9.38 -5.13 -5.65
C ILE A 145 10.25 -5.78 -6.71
N GLY A 146 9.68 -6.16 -7.85
CA GLY A 146 10.35 -6.99 -8.86
C GLY A 146 11.69 -6.47 -9.34
N ASN A 147 11.86 -5.16 -9.37
CA ASN A 147 13.05 -4.50 -9.89
C ASN A 147 13.82 -3.67 -8.84
N VAL A 148 13.59 -3.89 -7.56
CA VAL A 148 14.32 -3.17 -6.48
C VAL A 148 15.84 -3.33 -6.63
N GLY A 149 16.31 -4.48 -7.09
CA GLY A 149 17.72 -4.75 -7.35
C GLY A 149 18.39 -3.84 -8.40
N LEU A 150 17.62 -3.11 -9.23
CA LEU A 150 18.15 -2.13 -10.18
C LEU A 150 18.62 -0.84 -9.49
N PHE A 151 18.28 -0.64 -8.21
CA PHE A 151 18.51 0.59 -7.45
C PHE A 151 19.49 0.39 -6.28
N PRO A 152 20.71 -0.12 -6.50
CA PRO A 152 21.62 -0.53 -5.43
C PRO A 152 22.17 0.62 -4.57
N ASN A 153 22.02 1.86 -5.03
CA ASN A 153 22.48 3.06 -4.34
C ASN A 153 21.34 3.88 -3.73
N SER A 154 20.09 3.54 -4.03
CA SER A 154 18.91 4.21 -3.48
C SER A 154 18.68 3.82 -2.03
N THR A 155 18.08 4.72 -1.26
CA THR A 155 17.51 4.38 0.05
C THR A 155 16.17 3.69 -0.17
N ILE A 156 16.05 2.45 0.31
CA ILE A 156 14.80 1.69 0.25
C ILE A 156 13.99 2.01 1.50
N LEU A 157 12.76 2.49 1.31
CA LEU A 157 11.83 2.86 2.38
C LEU A 157 10.71 1.81 2.47
N MET A 158 10.55 1.18 3.61
CA MET A 158 9.46 0.24 3.87
C MET A 158 9.11 0.19 5.35
N GLN A 159 7.92 -0.28 5.68
CA GLN A 159 7.50 -0.46 7.06
C GLN A 159 8.31 -1.57 7.75
N GLN A 160 8.68 -1.35 9.02
CA GLN A 160 9.34 -2.35 9.86
C GLN A 160 8.53 -3.65 9.94
N ALA A 161 7.20 -3.54 10.02
CA ALA A 161 6.31 -4.70 10.07
C ALA A 161 6.40 -5.55 8.79
N GLU A 162 6.54 -4.93 7.61
CA GLU A 162 6.70 -5.63 6.33
C GLU A 162 8.03 -6.39 6.27
N TYR A 163 9.12 -5.72 6.64
CA TYR A 163 10.43 -6.33 6.70
C TYR A 163 10.44 -7.51 7.67
N SER A 164 9.87 -7.34 8.86
CA SER A 164 9.79 -8.40 9.88
C SER A 164 8.95 -9.58 9.39
N TRP A 165 7.84 -9.32 8.69
CA TRP A 165 6.96 -10.34 8.16
C TRP A 165 7.69 -11.25 7.16
N ILE A 166 8.33 -10.71 6.14
CA ILE A 166 9.05 -11.54 5.15
C ILE A 166 10.24 -12.29 5.73
N HIS A 167 10.79 -11.84 6.88
CA HIS A 167 11.89 -12.49 7.58
C HIS A 167 11.43 -13.41 8.72
N SER A 168 10.10 -13.52 8.97
CA SER A 168 9.59 -14.51 9.91
C SER A 168 9.82 -15.93 9.38
N LEU A 169 9.98 -16.91 10.30
CA LEU A 169 10.38 -18.26 9.94
C LEU A 169 9.26 -19.06 9.25
N ASN A 170 8.01 -18.73 9.58
CA ASN A 170 6.84 -19.49 9.11
C ASN A 170 5.71 -18.56 8.75
N GLY A 171 5.24 -18.64 7.52
CA GLY A 171 3.95 -18.12 7.10
C GLY A 171 2.80 -19.10 7.45
N PRO A 172 1.56 -18.67 7.31
CA PRO A 172 0.40 -19.47 7.66
C PRO A 172 0.18 -20.70 6.77
N ASN A 173 0.74 -20.74 5.57
CA ASN A 173 0.67 -21.84 4.62
C ASN A 173 1.83 -21.79 3.60
N ASP A 174 1.92 -22.82 2.73
CA ASP A 174 3.01 -22.97 1.77
C ASP A 174 3.02 -21.86 0.70
N ASP A 175 1.88 -21.36 0.28
CA ASP A 175 1.80 -20.28 -0.72
C ASP A 175 2.38 -18.98 -0.14
N VAL A 176 2.02 -18.63 1.09
CA VAL A 176 2.59 -17.47 1.79
C VAL A 176 4.09 -17.64 2.02
N ASN A 177 4.54 -18.84 2.38
CA ASN A 177 5.96 -19.13 2.53
C ASN A 177 6.74 -18.93 1.23
N GLN A 178 6.16 -19.31 0.08
CA GLN A 178 6.75 -19.08 -1.25
C GLN A 178 6.80 -17.58 -1.58
N LEU A 179 5.73 -16.83 -1.30
CA LEU A 179 5.71 -15.38 -1.50
C LEU A 179 6.76 -14.68 -0.63
N MET A 180 6.88 -15.04 0.64
CA MET A 180 7.90 -14.48 1.55
C MET A 180 9.33 -14.83 1.09
N ALA A 181 9.56 -16.04 0.61
CA ALA A 181 10.86 -16.46 0.08
C ALA A 181 11.23 -15.69 -1.20
N LEU A 182 10.26 -15.47 -2.09
CA LEU A 182 10.44 -14.64 -3.26
C LEU A 182 10.73 -13.19 -2.88
N ALA A 183 9.96 -12.63 -1.95
CA ALA A 183 10.15 -11.27 -1.47
C ALA A 183 11.57 -11.05 -0.94
N ARG A 184 12.08 -11.95 -0.10
CA ARG A 184 13.48 -11.91 0.37
C ARG A 184 14.49 -11.96 -0.78
N LYS A 185 14.23 -12.80 -1.79
CA LYS A 185 15.09 -12.93 -2.97
C LYS A 185 15.12 -11.65 -3.80
N LEU A 186 13.96 -11.05 -4.05
CA LEU A 186 13.82 -9.83 -4.86
C LEU A 186 14.37 -8.61 -4.14
N LEU A 187 14.06 -8.47 -2.84
CA LEU A 187 14.58 -7.40 -2.01
C LEU A 187 16.11 -7.48 -1.86
N GLY A 188 16.64 -8.71 -1.79
CA GLY A 188 18.07 -8.94 -1.60
C GLY A 188 18.57 -8.35 -0.29
N THR A 189 19.74 -7.71 -0.32
CA THR A 189 20.33 -7.01 0.82
C THR A 189 20.63 -5.57 0.42
N PRO A 190 19.64 -4.65 0.54
CA PRO A 190 19.85 -3.25 0.21
C PRO A 190 20.95 -2.64 1.06
N LYS A 191 21.83 -1.83 0.46
CA LYS A 191 22.88 -1.12 1.19
C LYS A 191 22.31 -0.07 2.14
N ASN A 192 21.26 0.60 1.70
CA ASN A 192 20.59 1.68 2.42
C ASN A 192 19.12 1.27 2.60
N LEU A 193 18.81 0.57 3.68
CA LEU A 193 17.45 0.22 4.07
C LEU A 193 17.03 1.11 5.22
N GLN A 194 15.95 1.86 5.02
CA GLN A 194 15.31 2.64 6.07
C GLN A 194 13.98 2.01 6.43
N LEU A 195 13.93 1.40 7.60
CA LEU A 195 12.72 0.85 8.17
C LEU A 195 11.98 1.96 8.92
N ILE A 196 10.70 2.08 8.67
CA ILE A 196 9.82 3.10 9.24
C ILE A 196 8.70 2.46 10.04
N ASP A 197 8.11 3.21 10.95
CA ASP A 197 6.97 2.77 11.75
C ASP A 197 5.89 3.84 11.70
N GLY A 198 4.74 3.46 11.14
CA GLY A 198 3.60 4.36 10.96
C GLY A 198 3.76 5.37 9.81
N ASP A 199 2.97 6.44 9.88
CA ASP A 199 2.96 7.50 8.86
C ASP A 199 4.27 8.29 8.91
N THR A 200 4.83 8.61 7.73
CA THR A 200 6.16 9.24 7.66
C THR A 200 6.27 10.20 6.49
N ASP A 201 6.60 11.46 6.78
CA ASP A 201 6.94 12.47 5.79
C ASP A 201 8.33 12.17 5.20
N VAL A 202 8.39 11.96 3.89
CA VAL A 202 9.62 11.51 3.20
C VAL A 202 10.66 12.59 3.08
N PHE A 203 10.22 13.86 2.88
CA PHE A 203 11.10 15.00 2.64
C PHE A 203 11.11 16.01 3.78
N GLY A 204 10.21 15.87 4.77
CA GLY A 204 10.13 16.74 5.95
C GLY A 204 9.39 18.04 5.70
N ASP A 205 8.68 18.17 4.57
CA ASP A 205 7.92 19.37 4.19
C ASP A 205 6.42 19.09 3.94
N GLY A 206 5.99 17.84 4.13
CA GLY A 206 4.61 17.40 3.93
C GLY A 206 4.20 17.18 2.48
N SER A 207 5.11 17.31 1.52
CA SER A 207 4.81 17.12 0.09
C SER A 207 4.56 15.67 -0.28
N VAL A 208 5.24 14.74 0.40
CA VAL A 208 5.14 13.30 0.15
C VAL A 208 5.15 12.55 1.48
N THR A 209 4.06 11.85 1.80
CA THR A 209 3.91 11.14 3.07
C THR A 209 3.54 9.68 2.84
N LEU A 210 4.33 8.78 3.40
CA LEU A 210 4.01 7.36 3.50
C LEU A 210 2.93 7.19 4.56
N ILE A 211 1.85 6.49 4.21
CA ILE A 211 0.68 6.26 5.06
C ILE A 211 0.63 4.77 5.41
N SER A 212 0.79 4.43 6.67
CA SER A 212 0.64 3.03 7.12
C SER A 212 -0.82 2.57 6.92
N THR A 213 -1.00 1.53 6.13
CA THR A 213 -2.29 0.93 5.77
C THR A 213 -2.22 -0.60 5.82
N PRO A 214 -1.94 -1.19 7.01
CA PRO A 214 -1.79 -2.64 7.18
C PRO A 214 -3.08 -3.40 6.83
N GLY A 215 -2.91 -4.70 6.53
CA GLY A 215 -4.03 -5.63 6.30
C GLY A 215 -3.88 -6.47 5.04
N HIS A 216 -3.54 -5.88 3.89
CA HIS A 216 -3.14 -6.66 2.70
C HIS A 216 -1.88 -7.47 3.02
N THR A 217 -0.85 -6.81 3.47
CA THR A 217 0.27 -7.39 4.22
C THR A 217 0.40 -6.66 5.56
N PRO A 218 1.14 -7.20 6.55
CA PRO A 218 1.25 -6.59 7.88
C PRO A 218 1.89 -5.21 7.89
N GLY A 219 2.75 -4.91 6.92
CA GLY A 219 3.45 -3.63 6.80
C GLY A 219 3.10 -2.87 5.53
N HIS A 220 1.91 -3.15 4.94
CA HIS A 220 1.46 -2.40 3.77
C HIS A 220 1.36 -0.90 4.07
N GLN A 221 1.71 -0.09 3.07
CA GLN A 221 1.57 1.37 3.12
C GLN A 221 1.04 1.92 1.78
N SER A 222 0.38 3.06 1.85
CA SER A 222 -0.04 3.90 0.72
C SER A 222 0.80 5.17 0.68
N LEU A 223 0.71 5.97 -0.39
CA LEU A 223 1.46 7.23 -0.51
C LEU A 223 0.52 8.41 -0.74
N LEU A 224 0.66 9.47 0.06
CA LEU A 224 0.02 10.76 -0.16
C LEU A 224 1.02 11.70 -0.81
N VAL A 225 0.67 12.29 -1.95
CA VAL A 225 1.50 13.25 -2.70
C VAL A 225 0.73 14.55 -2.87
N HIS A 226 1.34 15.68 -2.52
CA HIS A 226 0.79 17.02 -2.76
C HIS A 226 1.46 17.67 -3.95
N LEU A 227 0.67 18.07 -4.93
CA LEU A 227 1.09 18.71 -6.19
C LEU A 227 0.44 20.09 -6.31
N LYS A 228 1.13 21.01 -6.95
CA LYS A 228 0.71 22.42 -7.01
C LYS A 228 -0.64 22.60 -7.72
N ASN A 229 -0.81 21.98 -8.88
CA ASN A 229 -2.01 22.15 -9.72
C ASN A 229 -2.98 20.98 -9.59
N SER A 230 -2.47 19.77 -9.37
CA SER A 230 -3.26 18.55 -9.25
C SER A 230 -3.80 18.30 -7.84
N GLY A 231 -3.35 19.07 -6.83
CA GLY A 231 -3.73 18.91 -5.43
C GLY A 231 -3.16 17.64 -4.81
N PHE A 232 -3.88 17.07 -3.83
CA PHE A 232 -3.45 15.86 -3.17
C PHE A 232 -3.90 14.61 -3.96
N ILE A 233 -2.97 13.68 -4.13
CA ILE A 233 -3.20 12.37 -4.74
C ILE A 233 -2.78 11.30 -3.75
N ILE A 234 -3.62 10.27 -3.57
CA ILE A 234 -3.27 9.07 -2.81
C ILE A 234 -3.01 7.95 -3.80
N LEU A 235 -1.83 7.34 -3.72
CA LEU A 235 -1.48 6.11 -4.42
C LEU A 235 -1.77 4.95 -3.48
N SER A 236 -2.70 4.08 -3.87
CA SER A 236 -3.29 3.08 -2.96
C SER A 236 -2.29 2.02 -2.48
N GLY A 237 -1.27 1.64 -3.29
CA GLY A 237 -0.72 0.29 -3.17
C GLY A 237 -1.88 -0.71 -3.32
N ASP A 238 -1.90 -1.71 -2.45
CA ASP A 238 -2.92 -2.78 -2.47
C ASP A 238 -3.88 -2.71 -1.26
N VAL A 239 -4.03 -1.51 -0.66
CA VAL A 239 -5.09 -1.31 0.34
C VAL A 239 -6.45 -1.62 -0.26
N VAL A 240 -6.56 -1.49 -1.60
CA VAL A 240 -7.74 -1.79 -2.41
C VAL A 240 -7.30 -2.09 -3.86
N HIS A 241 -8.02 -3.00 -4.55
CA HIS A 241 -7.66 -3.42 -5.92
C HIS A 241 -8.56 -2.83 -7.01
N SER A 242 -9.75 -2.32 -6.68
CA SER A 242 -10.67 -1.67 -7.61
C SER A 242 -11.55 -0.63 -6.92
N GLU A 243 -12.15 0.27 -7.70
CA GLU A 243 -13.15 1.21 -7.18
C GLU A 243 -14.31 0.47 -6.50
N GLU A 244 -14.76 -0.66 -7.10
CA GLU A 244 -15.83 -1.48 -6.53
C GLU A 244 -15.45 -2.06 -5.16
N ASN A 245 -14.23 -2.59 -5.00
CA ASN A 245 -13.73 -3.06 -3.71
C ASN A 245 -13.73 -1.94 -2.66
N PHE A 246 -13.32 -0.74 -3.06
CA PHE A 246 -13.29 0.42 -2.17
C PHE A 246 -14.69 0.85 -1.75
N GLU A 247 -15.62 0.99 -2.70
CA GLU A 247 -17.00 1.41 -2.44
C GLU A 247 -17.75 0.43 -1.53
N LYS A 248 -17.57 -0.88 -1.77
CA LYS A 248 -18.29 -1.96 -1.08
C LYS A 248 -17.58 -2.52 0.14
N ASN A 249 -16.38 -2.03 0.51
CA ASN A 249 -15.52 -2.60 1.57
C ASN A 249 -15.19 -4.09 1.35
N ILE A 250 -14.96 -4.46 0.10
CA ILE A 250 -14.60 -5.84 -0.24
C ILE A 250 -13.09 -6.02 -0.07
N VAL A 251 -12.72 -6.99 0.75
CA VAL A 251 -11.33 -7.37 1.02
C VAL A 251 -11.02 -8.65 0.26
N PRO A 252 -9.96 -8.69 -0.57
CA PRO A 252 -9.51 -9.89 -1.26
C PRO A 252 -9.24 -11.06 -0.31
N SER A 253 -9.44 -12.28 -0.82
CA SER A 253 -9.20 -13.50 -0.04
C SER A 253 -7.74 -13.71 0.35
N LEU A 254 -6.82 -13.05 -0.37
CA LEU A 254 -5.37 -13.16 -0.16
C LEU A 254 -4.81 -12.20 0.89
N ASN A 255 -5.64 -11.32 1.45
CA ASN A 255 -5.18 -10.37 2.47
C ASN A 255 -4.83 -11.08 3.79
N THR A 256 -3.80 -10.60 4.46
CA THR A 256 -3.34 -11.20 5.74
C THR A 256 -4.31 -10.92 6.89
N ASN A 257 -4.96 -9.75 6.91
CA ASN A 257 -5.89 -9.36 7.97
C ASN A 257 -7.06 -8.52 7.42
N LYS A 258 -8.23 -9.13 7.35
CA LYS A 258 -9.44 -8.47 6.84
C LYS A 258 -9.86 -7.27 7.68
N THR A 259 -9.77 -7.35 9.00
CA THR A 259 -10.18 -6.27 9.89
C THR A 259 -9.29 -5.05 9.73
N GLU A 260 -7.97 -5.25 9.67
CA GLU A 260 -7.01 -4.18 9.41
C GLU A 260 -7.19 -3.59 8.01
N SER A 261 -7.46 -4.42 6.99
CA SER A 261 -7.74 -3.94 5.62
C SER A 261 -8.94 -3.00 5.58
N ILE A 262 -10.03 -3.34 6.28
CA ILE A 262 -11.22 -2.46 6.38
C ILE A 262 -10.88 -1.16 7.10
N ALA A 263 -10.13 -1.23 8.21
CA ALA A 263 -9.70 -0.04 8.94
C ALA A 263 -8.78 0.85 8.10
N SER A 264 -7.89 0.25 7.30
CA SER A 264 -7.01 0.95 6.37
C SER A 264 -7.79 1.62 5.23
N MET A 265 -8.79 0.96 4.64
CA MET A 265 -9.69 1.58 3.67
C MET A 265 -10.45 2.77 4.27
N GLU A 266 -10.92 2.65 5.52
CA GLU A 266 -11.58 3.76 6.21
C GLU A 266 -10.62 4.93 6.46
N LYS A 267 -9.37 4.66 6.87
CA LYS A 267 -8.33 5.68 6.98
C LYS A 267 -8.12 6.42 5.65
N ILE A 268 -8.06 5.69 4.53
CA ILE A 268 -7.95 6.30 3.18
C ILE A 268 -9.17 7.20 2.89
N ARG A 269 -10.41 6.80 3.24
CA ARG A 269 -11.60 7.68 3.07
C ARG A 269 -11.49 8.97 3.87
N GLN A 270 -11.02 8.87 5.11
CA GLN A 270 -10.81 10.04 5.96
C GLN A 270 -9.76 10.97 5.35
N LEU A 271 -8.66 10.44 4.84
CA LEU A 271 -7.63 11.23 4.17
C LEU A 271 -8.16 11.89 2.88
N ILE A 272 -8.95 11.18 2.07
CA ILE A 272 -9.63 11.75 0.91
C ILE A 272 -10.50 12.95 1.32
N ALA A 273 -11.26 12.82 2.40
CA ALA A 273 -12.12 13.91 2.89
C ALA A 273 -11.32 15.11 3.41
N ILE A 274 -10.26 14.87 4.20
CA ILE A 274 -9.42 15.90 4.82
C ILE A 274 -8.64 16.68 3.76
N TYR A 275 -7.97 15.96 2.84
CA TYR A 275 -7.08 16.55 1.84
C TYR A 275 -7.77 16.87 0.52
N LYS A 276 -9.05 16.49 0.36
CA LYS A 276 -9.77 16.49 -0.93
C LYS A 276 -8.97 15.75 -2.00
N ALA A 277 -8.34 14.65 -1.58
CA ALA A 277 -7.41 13.91 -2.41
C ALA A 277 -8.13 13.06 -3.46
N THR A 278 -7.46 12.87 -4.61
CA THR A 278 -7.87 11.90 -5.62
C THR A 278 -7.18 10.57 -5.32
N LEU A 279 -7.94 9.47 -5.29
CA LEU A 279 -7.39 8.12 -5.09
C LEU A 279 -7.03 7.50 -6.45
N PHE A 280 -5.76 7.12 -6.63
CA PHE A 280 -5.29 6.31 -7.74
C PHE A 280 -5.06 4.88 -7.27
N ILE A 281 -5.82 3.95 -7.84
CA ILE A 281 -5.82 2.53 -7.45
C ILE A 281 -4.88 1.76 -8.38
N ASN A 282 -3.90 1.10 -7.78
CA ASN A 282 -2.81 0.44 -8.50
C ASN A 282 -3.31 -0.59 -9.52
N HIS A 283 -4.24 -1.45 -9.10
CA HIS A 283 -4.70 -2.58 -9.89
C HIS A 283 -6.00 -2.33 -10.66
N ASP A 284 -6.65 -1.17 -10.50
CA ASP A 284 -7.86 -0.86 -11.27
C ASP A 284 -7.53 -0.43 -12.70
N LYS A 285 -7.52 -1.42 -13.61
CA LYS A 285 -7.21 -1.17 -15.01
C LYS A 285 -8.17 -0.16 -15.66
N LYS A 286 -9.45 -0.14 -15.29
CA LYS A 286 -10.43 0.80 -15.84
C LYS A 286 -10.12 2.25 -15.48
N GLN A 287 -9.63 2.46 -14.24
CA GLN A 287 -9.15 3.76 -13.78
C GLN A 287 -7.81 4.08 -14.43
N THR A 288 -6.86 3.15 -14.36
CA THR A 288 -5.47 3.34 -14.80
C THR A 288 -5.36 3.67 -16.29
N ASP A 289 -6.20 3.08 -17.14
CA ASP A 289 -6.23 3.37 -18.59
C ASP A 289 -6.61 4.83 -18.91
N LYS A 290 -7.20 5.56 -17.96
CA LYS A 290 -7.58 6.98 -18.11
C LYS A 290 -6.52 7.93 -17.54
N LEU A 291 -5.58 7.43 -16.75
CA LEU A 291 -4.56 8.25 -16.12
C LEU A 291 -3.46 8.64 -17.10
N LYS A 292 -2.86 9.81 -16.88
CA LYS A 292 -1.69 10.25 -17.64
C LYS A 292 -0.58 9.20 -17.51
N LEU A 293 0.01 8.82 -18.64
CA LEU A 293 1.17 7.92 -18.72
C LEU A 293 2.39 8.75 -19.10
N LEU A 294 3.57 8.38 -18.60
CA LEU A 294 4.85 8.95 -19.01
C LEU A 294 4.93 9.05 -20.56
N PRO A 295 5.42 10.18 -21.14
CA PRO A 295 6.09 11.30 -20.49
C PRO A 295 5.16 12.39 -19.90
N ALA A 296 3.83 12.23 -20.00
CA ALA A 296 2.91 13.15 -19.34
C ALA A 296 2.94 12.96 -17.81
N PHE A 297 2.66 14.03 -17.07
CA PHE A 297 2.75 14.05 -15.61
C PHE A 297 1.62 14.87 -14.98
N TYR A 298 1.46 14.71 -13.69
CA TYR A 298 0.68 15.57 -12.80
C TYR A 298 1.63 16.52 -12.07
N ASP A 299 1.21 17.78 -11.86
CA ASP A 299 1.97 18.87 -11.25
C ASP A 299 1.12 19.74 -10.31
#